data_136f0fb6f2375568cd8dc3fb20148cbc
#
_entry.id   136f0fb6f2375568cd8dc3fb20148cbc
#
_cell.length_a   1.000
_cell.length_b   1.000
_cell.length_c   1.000
_cell.angle_alpha   90.00
_cell.angle_beta   90.00
_cell.angle_gamma   90.00
#
_symmetry.space_group_name_H-M   'P 1'
#
loop_
_entity.id
_entity.type
_entity.pdbx_description
1 polymer ?
#
loop_
_entity_poly.entity_id
_entity_poly.type
_entity_poly.pdbx_seq_one_letter_code
_entity_poly.pdbx_strand_id
1 'polypeptide(L)'
;VEDRELTDSDKVDIKDRVAALISSKGGNSQTELTDDVLKTWSFLGGDKFNQHDSRQVAIRHLFVPRPGYKMVAYDYSQMEVRVFMYYVNNDEMNKLMKQENVDFHGEAAKIAFNIEESDPQFKFFRQLAKSITFGVIYGIGRDKLSMQLNTTPVEAANYKATYLNNMKGSKRFFDAVVRTIKTRGTVRSRYGRIYKVPSDFAYRGVNYLIQGTSADIMSERMVEVHKYLENKKSNLLLQVHDEIICEIHEDEFDDVAPKVKDLMIENTLNIPLEVDMEICDPSWAIKKDVADKDKFKLEEHIDWD
;
A
#
# COMPACT_ATOMS: atom_id res chain seq x y z
N VAL A 1 21.27 -12.80 1.49
CA VAL A 1 21.70 -13.01 2.87
C VAL A 1 22.23 -14.42 2.90
N GLU A 2 23.54 -14.60 3.16
CA GLU A 2 24.17 -15.93 3.24
C GLU A 2 23.44 -16.75 4.31
N ASP A 3 23.09 -18.00 3.97
CA ASP A 3 22.60 -19.03 4.88
C ASP A 3 23.71 -19.41 5.89
N ARG A 4 23.85 -18.59 6.91
CA ARG A 4 24.71 -18.90 8.05
C ARG A 4 23.90 -19.73 9.03
N GLU A 5 24.34 -20.97 9.28
CA GLU A 5 23.81 -21.76 10.40
C GLU A 5 24.00 -21.00 11.73
N LEU A 6 22.90 -20.95 12.51
CA LEU A 6 22.93 -20.31 13.83
C LEU A 6 23.88 -21.08 14.77
N THR A 7 24.83 -20.36 15.36
CA THR A 7 25.68 -20.95 16.41
C THR A 7 24.86 -21.16 17.69
N ASP A 8 25.34 -22.03 18.59
CA ASP A 8 24.67 -22.27 19.87
C ASP A 8 24.60 -20.98 20.71
N SER A 9 25.55 -20.09 20.58
CA SER A 9 25.52 -18.75 21.21
C SER A 9 24.41 -17.87 20.62
N ASP A 10 24.20 -17.89 19.32
CA ASP A 10 23.11 -17.15 18.65
C ASP A 10 21.74 -17.66 19.13
N LYS A 11 21.59 -18.99 19.27
CA LYS A 11 20.35 -19.65 19.76
C LYS A 11 20.02 -19.27 21.20
N VAL A 12 21.03 -19.19 22.08
CA VAL A 12 20.84 -18.77 23.49
C VAL A 12 20.42 -17.31 23.55
N ASP A 13 21.11 -16.42 22.84
CA ASP A 13 20.78 -14.99 22.82
C ASP A 13 19.35 -14.73 22.30
N ILE A 14 18.94 -15.42 21.22
CA ILE A 14 17.57 -15.33 20.70
C ILE A 14 16.54 -15.85 21.73
N LYS A 15 16.83 -16.97 22.41
CA LYS A 15 15.94 -17.52 23.46
C LYS A 15 15.73 -16.53 24.60
N ASP A 16 16.80 -15.91 25.07
CA ASP A 16 16.74 -14.94 26.17
C ASP A 16 15.96 -13.68 25.79
N ARG A 17 16.14 -13.18 24.60
CA ARG A 17 15.40 -12.00 24.07
C ARG A 17 13.91 -12.28 23.88
N VAL A 18 13.57 -13.46 23.35
CA VAL A 18 12.16 -13.86 23.18
C VAL A 18 11.50 -14.09 24.54
N ALA A 19 12.20 -14.71 25.50
CA ALA A 19 11.71 -14.89 26.87
C ALA A 19 11.47 -13.56 27.58
N ALA A 20 12.39 -12.60 27.43
CA ALA A 20 12.24 -11.24 27.96
C ALA A 20 11.03 -10.50 27.34
N LEU A 21 10.79 -10.67 26.04
CA LEU A 21 9.66 -10.07 25.34
C LEU A 21 8.33 -10.66 25.82
N ILE A 22 8.24 -11.99 25.99
CA ILE A 22 7.05 -12.69 26.51
C ILE A 22 6.76 -12.24 27.94
N SER A 23 7.79 -12.16 28.78
CA SER A 23 7.65 -11.74 30.18
C SER A 23 7.20 -10.27 30.31
N SER A 24 7.71 -9.38 29.46
CA SER A 24 7.33 -7.95 29.46
C SER A 24 5.86 -7.72 29.09
N LYS A 25 5.18 -8.71 28.49
CA LYS A 25 3.78 -8.66 28.07
C LYS A 25 2.83 -9.51 28.90
N GLY A 26 3.27 -10.01 30.05
CA GLY A 26 2.44 -10.83 30.96
C GLY A 26 2.17 -12.26 30.45
N GLY A 27 2.94 -12.73 29.46
CA GLY A 27 2.86 -14.10 28.96
C GLY A 27 3.64 -15.10 29.85
N ASN A 28 3.24 -16.37 29.83
CA ASN A 28 3.93 -17.43 30.58
C ASN A 28 5.17 -17.88 29.81
N SER A 29 6.34 -17.89 30.44
CA SER A 29 7.66 -18.13 29.83
C SER A 29 7.95 -19.60 29.50
N GLN A 30 6.97 -20.51 29.61
CA GLN A 30 7.16 -21.94 29.39
C GLN A 30 6.92 -22.43 27.94
N THR A 31 6.86 -21.55 26.96
CA THR A 31 6.80 -21.97 25.55
C THR A 31 8.16 -22.53 25.15
N GLU A 32 8.26 -23.82 24.88
CA GLU A 32 9.46 -24.40 24.25
C GLU A 32 9.71 -23.76 22.89
N LEU A 33 10.83 -23.03 22.79
CA LEU A 33 11.30 -22.47 21.55
C LEU A 33 12.05 -23.57 20.78
N THR A 34 11.38 -24.14 19.80
CA THR A 34 11.99 -25.14 18.91
C THR A 34 13.00 -24.48 17.97
N ASP A 35 13.93 -25.26 17.43
CA ASP A 35 14.92 -24.77 16.46
C ASP A 35 14.28 -24.12 15.22
N ASP A 36 13.09 -24.56 14.84
CA ASP A 36 12.31 -23.96 13.73
C ASP A 36 11.82 -22.55 14.07
N VAL A 37 11.37 -22.31 15.30
CA VAL A 37 10.99 -20.97 15.78
C VAL A 37 12.22 -20.05 15.79
N LEU A 38 13.39 -20.56 16.17
CA LEU A 38 14.63 -19.81 16.19
C LEU A 38 15.14 -19.49 14.78
N LYS A 39 15.05 -20.43 13.85
CA LYS A 39 15.36 -20.19 12.42
C LYS A 39 14.42 -19.14 11.83
N THR A 40 13.11 -19.26 12.10
CA THR A 40 12.12 -18.28 11.65
C THR A 40 12.41 -16.90 12.23
N TRP A 41 12.80 -16.78 13.49
CA TRP A 41 13.19 -15.51 14.12
C TRP A 41 14.42 -14.90 13.46
N SER A 42 15.46 -15.69 13.20
CA SER A 42 16.66 -15.23 12.50
C SER A 42 16.39 -14.80 11.07
N PHE A 43 15.56 -15.56 10.36
CA PHE A 43 15.11 -15.25 9.01
C PHE A 43 14.33 -13.93 8.95
N LEU A 44 13.52 -13.65 9.98
CA LEU A 44 12.78 -12.39 10.12
C LEU A 44 13.68 -11.17 10.47
N GLY A 45 15.00 -11.34 10.53
CA GLY A 45 15.95 -10.25 10.72
C GLY A 45 16.16 -9.80 12.17
N GLY A 46 15.64 -10.53 13.16
CA GLY A 46 15.86 -10.32 14.59
C GLY A 46 15.61 -8.87 15.04
N ASP A 47 16.62 -8.24 15.62
CA ASP A 47 16.55 -6.92 16.25
C ASP A 47 16.30 -5.72 15.31
N LYS A 48 16.37 -5.91 13.99
CA LYS A 48 16.13 -4.83 13.03
C LYS A 48 14.65 -4.50 12.84
N PHE A 49 13.77 -5.30 13.44
CA PHE A 49 12.33 -5.07 13.37
C PHE A 49 11.86 -4.04 14.39
N ASN A 50 11.30 -2.95 13.90
CA ASN A 50 10.48 -2.06 14.69
C ASN A 50 9.31 -2.86 15.28
N GLN A 51 9.02 -2.72 16.58
CA GLN A 51 7.97 -3.49 17.28
C GLN A 51 6.58 -3.42 16.61
N HIS A 52 6.35 -2.45 15.72
CA HIS A 52 5.11 -2.30 14.97
C HIS A 52 5.08 -3.19 13.71
N ASP A 53 6.20 -3.35 13.02
CA ASP A 53 6.28 -4.11 11.77
C ASP A 53 6.40 -5.62 11.99
N SER A 54 7.04 -6.05 13.06
CA SER A 54 7.30 -7.47 13.36
C SER A 54 6.02 -8.31 13.49
N ARG A 55 4.93 -7.73 14.03
CA ARG A 55 3.66 -8.45 14.19
C ARG A 55 2.91 -8.66 12.88
N GLN A 56 2.95 -7.67 11.98
CA GLN A 56 2.31 -7.78 10.66
C GLN A 56 3.07 -8.73 9.75
N VAL A 57 4.39 -8.68 9.76
CA VAL A 57 5.25 -9.59 8.99
C VAL A 57 5.06 -11.03 9.46
N ALA A 58 5.04 -11.29 10.78
CA ALA A 58 4.82 -12.63 11.31
C ALA A 58 3.48 -13.25 10.88
N ILE A 59 2.39 -12.48 10.88
CA ILE A 59 1.06 -12.98 10.45
C ILE A 59 1.06 -13.33 8.96
N ARG A 60 1.65 -12.52 8.10
CA ARG A 60 1.70 -12.78 6.66
C ARG A 60 2.47 -14.06 6.30
N HIS A 61 3.43 -14.48 7.11
CA HIS A 61 4.15 -15.75 6.93
C HIS A 61 3.30 -16.99 7.15
N LEU A 62 2.17 -16.86 7.86
CA LEU A 62 1.23 -17.97 8.08
C LEU A 62 0.37 -18.30 6.86
N PHE A 63 0.31 -17.39 5.88
CA PHE A 63 -0.43 -17.59 4.64
C PHE A 63 0.52 -18.14 3.57
N VAL A 64 0.38 -19.43 3.31
CA VAL A 64 1.17 -20.18 2.33
C VAL A 64 0.25 -20.79 1.28
N PRO A 65 0.69 -20.93 0.03
CA PRO A 65 -0.09 -21.61 -1.00
C PRO A 65 -0.24 -23.10 -0.69
N ARG A 66 -1.34 -23.69 -1.12
CA ARG A 66 -1.51 -25.16 -1.10
C ARG A 66 -0.54 -25.84 -2.09
N PRO A 67 -0.17 -27.11 -1.89
CA PRO A 67 0.58 -27.87 -2.90
C PRO A 67 -0.09 -27.83 -4.28
N GLY A 68 0.66 -27.54 -5.33
CA GLY A 68 0.17 -27.37 -6.71
C GLY A 68 -0.44 -26.01 -7.02
N TYR A 69 -0.27 -25.04 -6.09
CA TYR A 69 -0.75 -23.67 -6.26
C TYR A 69 0.36 -22.65 -6.03
N LYS A 70 0.22 -21.48 -6.64
CA LYS A 70 1.02 -20.28 -6.36
C LYS A 70 0.14 -19.20 -5.77
N MET A 71 0.63 -18.52 -4.76
CA MET A 71 -0.05 -17.35 -4.21
C MET A 71 0.42 -16.10 -4.97
N VAL A 72 -0.52 -15.29 -5.44
CA VAL A 72 -0.24 -14.09 -6.24
C VAL A 72 -0.93 -12.90 -5.61
N ALA A 73 -0.16 -11.85 -5.38
CA ALA A 73 -0.63 -10.55 -4.90
C ALA A 73 -0.83 -9.61 -6.09
N TYR A 74 -1.94 -8.90 -6.09
CA TYR A 74 -2.27 -7.85 -7.05
C TYR A 74 -2.55 -6.58 -6.28
N ASP A 75 -1.69 -5.58 -6.40
CA ASP A 75 -1.74 -4.34 -5.63
C ASP A 75 -1.88 -3.14 -6.56
N TYR A 76 -2.77 -2.19 -6.22
CA TYR A 76 -2.91 -0.98 -6.99
C TYR A 76 -1.77 0.00 -6.73
N SER A 77 -1.05 0.36 -7.77
CA SER A 77 0.00 1.36 -7.69
C SER A 77 -0.59 2.75 -7.43
N GLN A 78 -0.36 3.26 -6.20
CA GLN A 78 -0.76 4.61 -5.78
C GLN A 78 -2.26 4.93 -5.97
N MET A 79 -3.13 3.98 -5.69
CA MET A 79 -4.57 4.09 -5.95
C MET A 79 -5.20 5.38 -5.44
N GLU A 80 -5.00 5.73 -4.17
CA GLU A 80 -5.61 6.92 -3.56
C GLU A 80 -5.10 8.23 -4.21
N VAL A 81 -3.83 8.27 -4.62
CA VAL A 81 -3.26 9.43 -5.33
C VAL A 81 -3.91 9.59 -6.71
N ARG A 82 -4.09 8.49 -7.44
CA ARG A 82 -4.76 8.49 -8.75
C ARG A 82 -6.22 8.90 -8.63
N VAL A 83 -6.95 8.39 -7.63
CA VAL A 83 -8.32 8.82 -7.32
C VAL A 83 -8.38 10.29 -6.89
N PHE A 84 -7.41 10.77 -6.12
CA PHE A 84 -7.31 12.21 -5.79
C PHE A 84 -7.13 13.06 -7.05
N MET A 85 -6.24 12.67 -7.96
CA MET A 85 -6.02 13.39 -9.23
C MET A 85 -7.26 13.37 -10.12
N TYR A 86 -8.01 12.28 -10.16
CA TYR A 86 -9.30 12.24 -10.82
C TYR A 86 -10.26 13.32 -10.31
N TYR A 87 -10.39 13.51 -8.99
CA TYR A 87 -11.23 14.54 -8.41
C TYR A 87 -10.69 15.96 -8.60
N VAL A 88 -9.39 16.13 -8.54
CA VAL A 88 -8.70 17.42 -8.80
C VAL A 88 -8.91 17.85 -10.24
N ASN A 89 -8.95 16.91 -11.18
CA ASN A 89 -9.15 17.10 -12.61
C ASN A 89 -8.18 18.14 -13.20
N ASN A 90 -6.89 17.91 -13.01
CA ASN A 90 -5.80 18.74 -13.56
C ASN A 90 -5.26 18.07 -14.84
N ASP A 91 -5.42 18.73 -15.99
CA ASP A 91 -5.05 18.16 -17.28
C ASP A 91 -3.55 17.81 -17.39
N GLU A 92 -2.68 18.61 -16.78
CA GLU A 92 -1.24 18.43 -16.80
C GLU A 92 -0.85 17.17 -15.99
N MET A 93 -1.37 17.06 -14.77
CA MET A 93 -1.16 15.88 -13.94
C MET A 93 -1.85 14.63 -14.52
N ASN A 94 -3.03 14.78 -15.09
CA ASN A 94 -3.72 13.66 -15.74
C ASN A 94 -2.94 13.10 -16.93
N LYS A 95 -2.23 13.94 -17.69
CA LYS A 95 -1.33 13.52 -18.77
C LYS A 95 -0.12 12.76 -18.22
N LEU A 96 0.48 13.26 -17.14
CA LEU A 96 1.60 12.61 -16.47
C LEU A 96 1.19 11.23 -15.95
N MET A 97 0.07 11.13 -15.25
CA MET A 97 -0.41 9.87 -14.66
C MET A 97 -0.81 8.80 -15.70
N LYS A 98 -0.82 9.12 -16.99
CA LYS A 98 -0.99 8.15 -18.09
C LYS A 98 0.31 7.54 -18.58
N GLN A 99 1.45 8.04 -18.10
CA GLN A 99 2.76 7.49 -18.42
C GLN A 99 3.05 6.33 -17.46
N GLU A 100 3.74 5.32 -17.92
CA GLU A 100 4.17 4.19 -17.08
C GLU A 100 5.25 4.63 -16.08
N ASN A 101 5.23 4.08 -14.89
CA ASN A 101 6.25 4.27 -13.85
C ASN A 101 6.47 5.73 -13.41
N VAL A 102 5.42 6.56 -13.41
CA VAL A 102 5.52 7.97 -13.03
C VAL A 102 5.82 8.13 -11.55
N ASP A 103 6.88 8.86 -11.23
CA ASP A 103 7.12 9.36 -9.88
C ASP A 103 6.22 10.58 -9.58
N PHE A 104 4.95 10.30 -9.26
CA PHE A 104 3.98 11.35 -8.92
C PHE A 104 4.50 12.36 -7.90
N HIS A 105 5.18 11.90 -6.86
CA HIS A 105 5.63 12.81 -5.79
C HIS A 105 6.81 13.68 -6.23
N GLY A 106 7.64 13.18 -7.14
CA GLY A 106 8.68 13.98 -7.78
C GLY A 106 8.08 15.06 -8.68
N GLU A 107 7.13 14.69 -9.53
CA GLU A 107 6.44 15.67 -10.40
C GLU A 107 5.62 16.67 -9.58
N ALA A 108 4.93 16.23 -8.54
CA ALA A 108 4.24 17.12 -7.61
C ALA A 108 5.20 18.10 -6.90
N ALA A 109 6.41 17.68 -6.58
CA ALA A 109 7.43 18.57 -6.00
C ALA A 109 7.89 19.64 -7.03
N LYS A 110 8.17 19.23 -8.25
CA LYS A 110 8.53 20.16 -9.35
C LYS A 110 7.46 21.25 -9.54
N ILE A 111 6.20 20.83 -9.65
CA ILE A 111 5.08 21.75 -9.88
C ILE A 111 4.79 22.61 -8.65
N ALA A 112 4.72 21.99 -7.47
CA ALA A 112 4.29 22.70 -6.26
C ALA A 112 5.35 23.66 -5.71
N PHE A 113 6.62 23.31 -5.81
CA PHE A 113 7.73 24.04 -5.20
C PHE A 113 8.70 24.66 -6.22
N ASN A 114 8.44 24.48 -7.52
CA ASN A 114 9.27 24.98 -8.62
C ASN A 114 10.73 24.55 -8.47
N ILE A 115 10.96 23.25 -8.24
CA ILE A 115 12.27 22.67 -8.01
C ILE A 115 12.57 21.65 -9.11
N GLU A 116 13.81 21.62 -9.59
CA GLU A 116 14.25 20.66 -10.59
C GLU A 116 14.85 19.41 -9.94
N GLU A 117 14.81 18.29 -10.66
CA GLU A 117 15.33 17.00 -10.16
C GLU A 117 16.84 17.03 -9.86
N SER A 118 17.57 17.90 -10.57
CA SER A 118 19.02 18.13 -10.35
C SER A 118 19.35 18.94 -9.10
N ASP A 119 18.34 19.57 -8.46
CA ASP A 119 18.57 20.36 -7.25
C ASP A 119 18.94 19.47 -6.06
N PRO A 120 20.00 19.80 -5.29
CA PRO A 120 20.38 19.04 -4.09
C PRO A 120 19.26 18.87 -3.06
N GLN A 121 18.26 19.77 -3.05
CA GLN A 121 17.09 19.70 -2.15
C GLN A 121 15.92 18.91 -2.75
N PHE A 122 16.02 18.41 -3.98
CA PHE A 122 14.91 17.72 -4.64
C PHE A 122 14.35 16.56 -3.78
N LYS A 123 15.21 15.75 -3.19
CA LYS A 123 14.80 14.62 -2.33
C LYS A 123 13.96 15.10 -1.13
N PHE A 124 14.31 16.23 -0.54
CA PHE A 124 13.55 16.86 0.55
C PHE A 124 12.17 17.30 0.08
N PHE A 125 12.10 18.05 -1.03
CA PHE A 125 10.82 18.55 -1.57
C PHE A 125 9.93 17.43 -2.12
N ARG A 126 10.50 16.37 -2.66
CA ARG A 126 9.78 15.16 -3.04
C ARG A 126 9.11 14.49 -1.83
N GLN A 127 9.85 14.34 -0.72
CA GLN A 127 9.30 13.80 0.52
C GLN A 127 8.26 14.75 1.14
N LEU A 128 8.49 16.04 1.06
CA LEU A 128 7.53 17.07 1.47
C LEU A 128 6.24 16.99 0.66
N ALA A 129 6.32 16.93 -0.67
CA ALA A 129 5.17 16.75 -1.55
C ALA A 129 4.40 15.48 -1.22
N LYS A 130 5.09 14.36 -0.99
CA LYS A 130 4.49 13.09 -0.55
C LYS A 130 3.70 13.27 0.74
N SER A 131 4.31 13.84 1.78
CA SER A 131 3.68 14.06 3.09
C SER A 131 2.47 14.99 3.00
N ILE A 132 2.55 16.04 2.17
CA ILE A 132 1.44 16.98 1.97
C ILE A 132 0.31 16.32 1.18
N THR A 133 0.60 15.58 0.12
CA THR A 133 -0.41 14.85 -0.66
C THR A 133 -1.24 13.95 0.25
N PHE A 134 -0.59 13.09 1.02
CA PHE A 134 -1.29 12.22 1.97
C PHE A 134 -1.95 13.03 3.10
N GLY A 135 -1.32 14.10 3.55
CA GLY A 135 -1.91 15.03 4.53
C GLY A 135 -3.21 15.67 4.03
N VAL A 136 -3.31 15.98 2.75
CA VAL A 136 -4.54 16.50 2.13
C VAL A 136 -5.58 15.39 1.97
N ILE A 137 -5.18 14.23 1.46
CA ILE A 137 -6.04 13.06 1.28
C ILE A 137 -6.66 12.62 2.61
N TYR A 138 -5.85 12.51 3.67
CA TYR A 138 -6.32 12.05 4.99
C TYR A 138 -6.84 13.17 5.90
N GLY A 139 -6.86 14.41 5.44
CA GLY A 139 -7.33 15.54 6.24
C GLY A 139 -6.47 15.84 7.47
N ILE A 140 -5.16 15.67 7.34
CA ILE A 140 -4.22 15.93 8.44
C ILE A 140 -4.20 17.44 8.75
N GLY A 141 -4.42 17.78 10.02
CA GLY A 141 -4.29 19.15 10.51
C GLY A 141 -2.83 19.62 10.53
N ARG A 142 -2.63 20.97 10.58
CA ARG A 142 -1.30 21.60 10.52
C ARG A 142 -0.34 21.08 11.62
N ASP A 143 -0.85 20.85 12.84
CA ASP A 143 -0.02 20.45 13.99
C ASP A 143 0.53 19.01 13.79
N LYS A 144 -0.31 18.08 13.30
CA LYS A 144 0.15 16.74 12.95
C LYS A 144 1.07 16.74 11.75
N LEU A 145 0.80 17.59 10.74
CA LEU A 145 1.67 17.75 9.58
C LEU A 145 3.03 18.33 9.99
N SER A 146 3.08 19.31 10.91
CA SER A 146 4.33 19.89 11.40
C SER A 146 5.21 18.87 12.13
N MET A 147 4.61 18.00 12.94
CA MET A 147 5.32 16.87 13.57
C MET A 147 5.90 15.92 12.53
N GLN A 148 5.11 15.59 11.51
CA GLN A 148 5.52 14.66 10.45
C GLN A 148 6.64 15.22 9.57
N LEU A 149 6.68 16.55 9.38
CA LEU A 149 7.69 17.27 8.61
C LEU A 149 8.86 17.74 9.46
N ASN A 150 8.83 17.53 10.77
CA ASN A 150 9.82 18.05 11.73
C ASN A 150 10.03 19.57 11.57
N THR A 151 8.93 20.33 11.51
CA THR A 151 8.94 21.78 11.30
C THR A 151 7.92 22.47 12.19
N THR A 152 7.81 23.80 12.12
CA THR A 152 6.81 24.56 12.87
C THR A 152 5.40 24.42 12.25
N PRO A 153 4.31 24.57 13.05
CA PRO A 153 2.96 24.58 12.51
C PRO A 153 2.71 25.65 11.45
N VAL A 154 3.40 26.79 11.56
CA VAL A 154 3.31 27.90 10.59
C VAL A 154 3.96 27.52 9.26
N GLU A 155 5.15 26.94 9.28
CA GLU A 155 5.84 26.47 8.08
C GLU A 155 5.08 25.31 7.40
N ALA A 156 4.57 24.34 8.18
CA ALA A 156 3.75 23.27 7.65
C ALA A 156 2.49 23.80 6.96
N ALA A 157 1.84 24.82 7.52
CA ALA A 157 0.69 25.48 6.92
C ALA A 157 1.08 26.22 5.61
N ASN A 158 2.24 26.89 5.59
CA ASN A 158 2.76 27.56 4.39
C ASN A 158 3.09 26.55 3.28
N TYR A 159 3.78 25.47 3.57
CA TYR A 159 4.06 24.42 2.60
C TYR A 159 2.78 23.82 2.03
N LYS A 160 1.79 23.51 2.88
CA LYS A 160 0.49 23.00 2.44
C LYS A 160 -0.24 24.01 1.54
N ALA A 161 -0.22 25.30 1.90
CA ALA A 161 -0.85 26.36 1.11
C ALA A 161 -0.17 26.50 -0.25
N THR A 162 1.17 26.52 -0.31
CA THR A 162 1.96 26.57 -1.54
C THR A 162 1.62 25.38 -2.44
N TYR A 163 1.63 24.17 -1.89
CA TYR A 163 1.25 22.97 -2.62
C TYR A 163 -0.15 23.07 -3.24
N LEU A 164 -1.17 23.40 -2.42
CA LEU A 164 -2.56 23.49 -2.89
C LEU A 164 -2.79 24.58 -3.93
N ASN A 165 -2.07 25.69 -3.83
CA ASN A 165 -2.19 26.81 -4.78
C ASN A 165 -1.52 26.48 -6.13
N ASN A 166 -0.35 25.85 -6.11
CA ASN A 166 0.43 25.56 -7.32
C ASN A 166 -0.05 24.28 -8.03
N MET A 167 -0.57 23.30 -7.29
CA MET A 167 -1.26 22.14 -7.86
C MET A 167 -2.66 22.56 -8.33
N LYS A 168 -2.73 23.03 -9.60
CA LYS A 168 -3.96 23.55 -10.21
C LYS A 168 -5.16 22.62 -10.00
N GLY A 169 -6.26 23.16 -9.49
CA GLY A 169 -7.49 22.40 -9.21
C GLY A 169 -7.59 21.85 -7.77
N SER A 170 -6.48 21.59 -7.08
CA SER A 170 -6.50 20.99 -5.73
C SER A 170 -7.24 21.87 -4.72
N LYS A 171 -6.91 23.17 -4.68
CA LYS A 171 -7.60 24.11 -3.80
C LYS A 171 -9.10 24.21 -4.12
N ARG A 172 -9.45 24.32 -5.41
CA ARG A 172 -10.85 24.38 -5.87
C ARG A 172 -11.64 23.15 -5.44
N PHE A 173 -11.07 21.96 -5.61
CA PHE A 173 -11.68 20.70 -5.18
C PHE A 173 -11.89 20.67 -3.67
N PHE A 174 -10.85 20.97 -2.88
CA PHE A 174 -10.93 21.01 -1.42
C PHE A 174 -12.01 21.97 -0.94
N ASP A 175 -11.99 23.22 -1.42
CA ASP A 175 -12.96 24.26 -1.03
C ASP A 175 -14.40 23.88 -1.43
N ALA A 176 -14.58 23.23 -2.58
CA ALA A 176 -15.89 22.76 -3.04
C ALA A 176 -16.45 21.67 -2.13
N VAL A 177 -15.62 20.70 -1.72
CA VAL A 177 -16.01 19.63 -0.80
C VAL A 177 -16.41 20.23 0.56
N VAL A 178 -15.56 21.07 1.14
CA VAL A 178 -15.83 21.71 2.44
C VAL A 178 -17.12 22.54 2.39
N ARG A 179 -17.30 23.34 1.36
CA ARG A 179 -18.53 24.13 1.16
C ARG A 179 -19.75 23.23 1.03
N THR A 180 -19.69 22.15 0.24
CA THR A 180 -20.79 21.22 0.05
C THR A 180 -21.23 20.59 1.37
N ILE A 181 -20.28 20.17 2.19
CA ILE A 181 -20.59 19.59 3.51
C ILE A 181 -21.20 20.65 4.44
N LYS A 182 -20.64 21.84 4.50
CA LYS A 182 -21.18 22.93 5.34
C LYS A 182 -22.60 23.32 4.96
N THR A 183 -22.99 23.17 3.69
CA THR A 183 -24.33 23.52 3.22
C THR A 183 -25.31 22.38 3.23
N ARG A 184 -24.86 21.14 2.92
CA ARG A 184 -25.73 19.97 2.73
C ARG A 184 -25.55 18.87 3.77
N GLY A 185 -24.51 18.94 4.60
CA GLY A 185 -24.14 17.88 5.55
C GLY A 185 -23.64 16.59 4.91
N THR A 186 -23.54 16.52 3.58
CA THR A 186 -23.21 15.29 2.86
C THR A 186 -22.32 15.57 1.66
N VAL A 187 -21.54 14.54 1.24
CA VAL A 187 -20.88 14.45 -0.06
C VAL A 187 -21.22 13.13 -0.73
N ARG A 188 -21.12 13.07 -2.05
CA ARG A 188 -21.40 11.88 -2.86
C ARG A 188 -20.16 11.47 -3.65
N SER A 189 -19.78 10.17 -3.56
CA SER A 189 -18.68 9.62 -4.35
C SER A 189 -19.03 9.48 -5.83
N ARG A 190 -18.04 9.14 -6.66
CA ARG A 190 -18.20 8.83 -8.09
C ARG A 190 -19.25 7.73 -8.33
N TYR A 191 -19.32 6.74 -7.45
CA TYR A 191 -20.26 5.61 -7.51
C TYR A 191 -21.61 5.88 -6.85
N GLY A 192 -21.86 7.13 -6.45
CA GLY A 192 -23.15 7.55 -5.88
C GLY A 192 -23.31 7.32 -4.38
N ARG A 193 -22.30 6.77 -3.71
CA ARG A 193 -22.31 6.56 -2.25
C ARG A 193 -22.33 7.90 -1.52
N ILE A 194 -23.26 8.06 -0.57
CA ILE A 194 -23.45 9.29 0.19
C ILE A 194 -22.78 9.17 1.55
N TYR A 195 -21.93 10.12 1.86
CA TYR A 195 -21.29 10.24 3.17
C TYR A 195 -21.86 11.43 3.94
N LYS A 196 -22.39 11.17 5.14
CA LYS A 196 -22.79 12.21 6.09
C LYS A 196 -21.58 12.67 6.88
N VAL A 197 -21.31 13.96 6.89
CA VAL A 197 -20.13 14.53 7.54
C VAL A 197 -20.56 15.75 8.36
N PRO A 198 -20.31 15.78 9.69
CA PRO A 198 -20.57 16.96 10.51
C PRO A 198 -19.81 18.17 9.98
N SER A 199 -20.41 19.37 10.05
CA SER A 199 -19.83 20.61 9.51
C SER A 199 -18.46 20.94 10.09
N ASP A 200 -18.24 20.64 11.37
CA ASP A 200 -16.96 20.87 12.07
C ASP A 200 -15.82 20.00 11.52
N PHE A 201 -16.17 18.88 10.89
CA PHE A 201 -15.24 17.96 10.26
C PHE A 201 -15.31 17.98 8.73
N ALA A 202 -15.81 19.07 8.14
CA ALA A 202 -16.01 19.17 6.68
C ALA A 202 -14.76 18.87 5.87
N TYR A 203 -13.56 19.17 6.40
CA TYR A 203 -12.28 18.85 5.77
C TYR A 203 -12.05 17.34 5.53
N ARG A 204 -12.70 16.48 6.33
CA ARG A 204 -12.62 15.00 6.15
C ARG A 204 -13.38 14.49 4.92
N GLY A 205 -14.24 15.32 4.34
CA GLY A 205 -15.01 14.92 3.16
C GLY A 205 -14.15 14.53 1.96
N VAL A 206 -12.97 15.14 1.82
CA VAL A 206 -11.99 14.76 0.79
C VAL A 206 -11.55 13.30 0.98
N ASN A 207 -11.21 12.93 2.21
CA ASN A 207 -10.86 11.56 2.57
C ASN A 207 -12.00 10.57 2.24
N TYR A 208 -13.23 10.88 2.64
CA TYR A 208 -14.40 10.04 2.35
C TYR A 208 -14.62 9.84 0.85
N LEU A 209 -14.41 10.88 0.04
CA LEU A 209 -14.54 10.77 -1.42
C LEU A 209 -13.46 9.87 -2.02
N ILE A 210 -12.21 10.05 -1.60
CA ILE A 210 -11.08 9.31 -2.16
C ILE A 210 -11.10 7.87 -1.71
N GLN A 211 -11.09 7.60 -0.40
CA GLN A 211 -11.09 6.23 0.11
C GLN A 211 -12.38 5.49 -0.26
N GLY A 212 -13.52 6.18 -0.24
CA GLY A 212 -14.77 5.56 -0.62
C GLY A 212 -14.84 5.19 -2.10
N THR A 213 -14.29 6.02 -2.99
CA THR A 213 -14.19 5.68 -4.41
C THR A 213 -13.21 4.53 -4.63
N SER A 214 -12.05 4.53 -3.95
CA SER A 214 -11.09 3.43 -3.98
C SER A 214 -11.72 2.11 -3.53
N ALA A 215 -12.48 2.13 -2.42
CA ALA A 215 -13.17 0.95 -1.91
C ALA A 215 -14.27 0.46 -2.86
N ASP A 216 -15.00 1.36 -3.52
CA ASP A 216 -16.04 1.01 -4.49
C ASP A 216 -15.42 0.34 -5.73
N ILE A 217 -14.29 0.86 -6.24
CA ILE A 217 -13.52 0.25 -7.34
C ILE A 217 -13.03 -1.13 -6.94
N MET A 218 -12.38 -1.25 -5.78
CA MET A 218 -11.88 -2.53 -5.29
C MET A 218 -13.00 -3.57 -5.20
N SER A 219 -14.14 -3.20 -4.64
CA SER A 219 -15.30 -4.09 -4.50
C SER A 219 -15.83 -4.55 -5.86
N GLU A 220 -15.92 -3.65 -6.83
CA GLU A 220 -16.35 -3.98 -8.19
C GLU A 220 -15.37 -4.94 -8.87
N ARG A 221 -14.08 -4.66 -8.79
CA ARG A 221 -13.03 -5.53 -9.38
C ARG A 221 -12.97 -6.89 -8.70
N MET A 222 -13.15 -6.96 -7.39
CA MET A 222 -13.25 -8.25 -6.68
C MET A 222 -14.40 -9.12 -7.22
N VAL A 223 -15.54 -8.51 -7.49
CA VAL A 223 -16.70 -9.24 -8.08
C VAL A 223 -16.37 -9.76 -9.47
N GLU A 224 -15.69 -8.96 -10.31
CA GLU A 224 -15.28 -9.40 -11.65
C GLU A 224 -14.24 -10.53 -11.60
N VAL A 225 -13.24 -10.42 -10.73
CA VAL A 225 -12.25 -11.47 -10.50
C VAL A 225 -12.93 -12.75 -9.98
N HIS A 226 -13.83 -12.63 -9.00
CA HIS A 226 -14.56 -13.78 -8.46
C HIS A 226 -15.36 -14.50 -9.54
N LYS A 227 -16.16 -13.79 -10.34
CA LYS A 227 -16.90 -14.37 -11.46
C LYS A 227 -16.02 -15.08 -12.48
N TYR A 228 -14.87 -14.52 -12.79
CA TYR A 228 -13.91 -15.14 -13.70
C TYR A 228 -13.36 -16.46 -13.14
N LEU A 229 -13.13 -16.50 -11.81
CA LEU A 229 -12.57 -17.67 -11.14
C LEU A 229 -13.60 -18.78 -10.81
N GLU A 230 -14.93 -18.52 -10.90
CA GLU A 230 -15.98 -19.48 -10.50
C GLU A 230 -15.84 -20.87 -11.12
N ASN A 231 -15.31 -20.96 -12.38
CA ASN A 231 -15.14 -22.22 -13.09
C ASN A 231 -13.66 -22.61 -13.24
N LYS A 232 -12.79 -22.07 -12.41
CA LYS A 232 -11.36 -22.33 -12.37
C LYS A 232 -10.99 -23.15 -11.13
N LYS A 233 -9.81 -23.76 -11.15
CA LYS A 233 -9.22 -24.37 -9.95
C LYS A 233 -8.72 -23.29 -8.98
N SER A 234 -8.43 -22.10 -9.50
CA SER A 234 -7.86 -20.95 -8.83
C SER A 234 -8.90 -20.18 -8.02
N ASN A 235 -8.50 -19.51 -6.93
CA ASN A 235 -9.40 -18.85 -6.00
C ASN A 235 -8.90 -17.46 -5.57
N LEU A 236 -9.83 -16.53 -5.33
CA LEU A 236 -9.56 -15.31 -4.58
C LEU A 236 -9.58 -15.65 -3.08
N LEU A 237 -8.50 -15.33 -2.35
CA LEU A 237 -8.36 -15.66 -0.94
C LEU A 237 -8.66 -14.48 -0.01
N LEU A 238 -8.00 -13.34 -0.26
CA LEU A 238 -8.00 -12.20 0.65
C LEU A 238 -8.11 -10.89 -0.14
N GLN A 239 -8.65 -9.87 0.54
CA GLN A 239 -8.55 -8.47 0.14
C GLN A 239 -8.04 -7.67 1.34
N VAL A 240 -6.99 -6.88 1.14
CA VAL A 240 -6.39 -6.04 2.19
C VAL A 240 -6.08 -4.67 1.60
N HIS A 241 -6.81 -3.65 2.02
CA HIS A 241 -6.73 -2.29 1.47
C HIS A 241 -6.94 -2.26 -0.05
N ASP A 242 -5.91 -1.99 -0.83
CA ASP A 242 -5.84 -1.90 -2.28
C ASP A 242 -5.21 -3.13 -2.94
N GLU A 243 -4.98 -4.20 -2.17
CA GLU A 243 -4.39 -5.46 -2.61
C GLU A 243 -5.43 -6.59 -2.58
N ILE A 244 -5.42 -7.47 -3.57
CA ILE A 244 -6.06 -8.78 -3.50
C ILE A 244 -5.03 -9.89 -3.62
N ILE A 245 -5.28 -11.00 -2.92
CA ILE A 245 -4.46 -12.19 -2.95
C ILE A 245 -5.27 -13.31 -3.57
N CYS A 246 -4.74 -13.91 -4.62
CA CYS A 246 -5.30 -15.09 -5.24
C CYS A 246 -4.38 -16.28 -5.05
N GLU A 247 -4.97 -17.46 -4.95
CA GLU A 247 -4.28 -18.74 -5.04
C GLU A 247 -4.57 -19.32 -6.41
N ILE A 248 -3.52 -19.46 -7.24
CA ILE A 248 -3.64 -19.84 -8.66
C ILE A 248 -3.02 -21.21 -8.85
N HIS A 249 -3.80 -22.15 -9.42
CA HIS A 249 -3.34 -23.50 -9.72
C HIS A 249 -2.22 -23.44 -10.78
N GLU A 250 -1.19 -24.28 -10.64
CA GLU A 250 -0.02 -24.26 -11.53
C GLU A 250 -0.40 -24.48 -13.00
N ASP A 251 -1.35 -25.39 -13.30
CA ASP A 251 -1.83 -25.64 -14.67
C ASP A 251 -2.54 -24.44 -15.31
N GLU A 252 -3.02 -23.49 -14.49
CA GLU A 252 -3.78 -22.31 -14.94
C GLU A 252 -2.95 -21.04 -14.87
N PHE A 253 -1.72 -21.10 -14.35
CA PHE A 253 -0.97 -19.93 -13.96
C PHE A 253 -0.75 -18.94 -15.11
N ASP A 254 -0.30 -19.42 -16.25
CA ASP A 254 0.04 -18.58 -17.42
C ASP A 254 -1.20 -17.89 -18.04
N ASP A 255 -2.39 -18.47 -17.86
CA ASP A 255 -3.66 -17.93 -18.34
C ASP A 255 -4.32 -17.02 -17.29
N VAL A 256 -4.41 -17.51 -16.04
CA VAL A 256 -5.21 -16.91 -15.00
C VAL A 256 -4.50 -15.71 -14.35
N ALA A 257 -3.19 -15.82 -14.10
CA ALA A 257 -2.48 -14.73 -13.40
C ALA A 257 -2.50 -13.42 -14.18
N PRO A 258 -2.16 -13.34 -15.47
CA PRO A 258 -2.25 -12.10 -16.23
C PRO A 258 -3.71 -11.64 -16.41
N LYS A 259 -4.66 -12.56 -16.55
CA LYS A 259 -6.07 -12.21 -16.73
C LYS A 259 -6.69 -11.57 -15.48
N VAL A 260 -6.33 -12.03 -14.28
CA VAL A 260 -6.73 -11.39 -13.03
C VAL A 260 -6.17 -9.97 -12.95
N LYS A 261 -4.90 -9.76 -13.31
CA LYS A 261 -4.31 -8.43 -13.41
C LYS A 261 -5.12 -7.52 -14.33
N ASP A 262 -5.45 -7.98 -15.54
CA ASP A 262 -6.23 -7.21 -16.51
C ASP A 262 -7.62 -6.85 -16.00
N LEU A 263 -8.29 -7.77 -15.29
CA LEU A 263 -9.61 -7.53 -14.70
C LEU A 263 -9.58 -6.48 -13.57
N MET A 264 -8.45 -6.32 -12.90
CA MET A 264 -8.28 -5.29 -11.88
C MET A 264 -8.01 -3.90 -12.47
N ILE A 265 -7.47 -3.81 -13.69
CA ILE A 265 -7.18 -2.52 -14.32
C ILE A 265 -8.51 -1.77 -14.54
N GLU A 266 -8.60 -0.58 -13.94
CA GLU A 266 -9.78 0.28 -13.99
C GLU A 266 -9.51 1.47 -14.93
N ASN A 267 -10.34 1.63 -15.94
CA ASN A 267 -10.21 2.66 -16.96
C ASN A 267 -11.36 3.68 -16.98
N THR A 268 -12.34 3.58 -16.07
CA THR A 268 -13.48 4.51 -16.01
C THR A 268 -13.13 5.86 -15.40
N LEU A 269 -12.03 5.92 -14.66
CA LEU A 269 -11.39 7.17 -14.28
C LEU A 269 -10.58 7.67 -15.47
N ASN A 270 -10.56 8.97 -15.73
CA ASN A 270 -9.70 9.55 -16.79
C ASN A 270 -8.19 9.31 -16.55
N ILE A 271 -7.84 8.62 -15.51
CA ILE A 271 -6.51 8.21 -15.07
C ILE A 271 -6.54 6.70 -14.92
N PRO A 272 -5.67 5.95 -15.62
CA PRO A 272 -5.60 4.50 -15.47
C PRO A 272 -5.15 4.14 -14.06
N LEU A 273 -5.77 3.13 -13.47
CA LEU A 273 -5.27 2.50 -12.25
C LEU A 273 -4.37 1.33 -12.66
N GLU A 274 -3.10 1.44 -12.35
CA GLU A 274 -2.10 0.40 -12.59
C GLU A 274 -2.11 -0.61 -11.46
N VAL A 275 -1.82 -1.86 -11.81
CA VAL A 275 -1.79 -2.99 -10.88
C VAL A 275 -0.44 -3.68 -10.97
N ASP A 276 0.24 -3.77 -9.85
CA ASP A 276 1.44 -4.57 -9.71
C ASP A 276 1.06 -6.01 -9.39
N MET A 277 1.77 -6.98 -9.98
CA MET A 277 1.55 -8.41 -9.79
C MET A 277 2.83 -9.03 -9.25
N GLU A 278 2.74 -9.63 -8.08
CA GLU A 278 3.87 -10.23 -7.38
C GLU A 278 3.54 -11.68 -6.99
N ILE A 279 4.49 -12.59 -7.16
CA ILE A 279 4.36 -13.96 -6.64
C ILE A 279 4.80 -13.97 -5.18
N CYS A 280 3.97 -14.54 -4.33
CA CYS A 280 4.24 -14.72 -2.92
C CYS A 280 4.77 -16.13 -2.67
N ASP A 281 6.08 -16.25 -2.45
CA ASP A 281 6.76 -17.53 -2.29
C ASP A 281 7.92 -17.42 -1.26
N PRO A 282 7.96 -18.25 -0.24
CA PRO A 282 7.03 -19.35 0.10
C PRO A 282 5.74 -18.91 0.82
N SER A 283 5.55 -17.61 1.08
CA SER A 283 4.40 -17.08 1.83
C SER A 283 4.04 -15.67 1.38
N TRP A 284 2.85 -15.18 1.78
CA TRP A 284 2.43 -13.80 1.50
C TRP A 284 3.42 -12.73 1.99
N ALA A 285 4.24 -13.02 2.98
CA ALA A 285 5.25 -12.08 3.49
C ALA A 285 6.41 -11.85 2.52
N ILE A 286 6.65 -12.77 1.59
CA ILE A 286 7.79 -12.73 0.67
C ILE A 286 7.25 -12.62 -0.75
N LYS A 287 7.40 -11.43 -1.32
CA LYS A 287 6.90 -11.08 -2.66
C LYS A 287 8.06 -10.97 -3.63
N LYS A 288 7.87 -11.53 -4.82
CA LYS A 288 8.83 -11.49 -5.93
C LYS A 288 8.14 -10.89 -7.15
N ASP A 289 8.76 -9.89 -7.77
CA ASP A 289 8.22 -9.24 -8.97
C ASP A 289 8.20 -10.22 -10.14
N VAL A 290 7.09 -10.27 -10.87
CA VAL A 290 6.93 -11.13 -12.06
C VAL A 290 7.70 -10.59 -13.28
N ALA A 291 8.11 -9.32 -13.28
CA ALA A 291 8.91 -8.74 -14.35
C ALA A 291 10.30 -9.40 -14.50
N ASP A 292 10.78 -10.11 -13.48
CA ASP A 292 12.03 -10.91 -13.51
C ASP A 292 11.82 -12.31 -14.11
N LYS A 293 11.13 -12.44 -15.24
CA LYS A 293 10.83 -13.73 -15.89
C LYS A 293 12.04 -14.63 -16.14
N ASP A 294 13.26 -14.07 -16.22
CA ASP A 294 14.48 -14.84 -16.45
C ASP A 294 15.07 -15.48 -15.18
N LYS A 295 14.57 -15.13 -13.98
CA LYS A 295 15.01 -15.73 -12.71
C LYS A 295 14.12 -16.85 -12.20
N PHE A 296 12.95 -17.07 -12.81
CA PHE A 296 12.04 -18.17 -12.49
C PHE A 296 12.39 -19.47 -13.24
N LYS A 297 13.66 -19.83 -13.32
CA LYS A 297 14.02 -21.24 -13.42
C LYS A 297 13.82 -21.80 -12.02
N LEU A 298 12.81 -22.67 -11.90
CA LEU A 298 12.53 -23.49 -10.75
C LEU A 298 13.86 -24.01 -10.19
N GLU A 299 14.28 -23.49 -9.04
CA GLU A 299 15.19 -24.27 -8.22
C GLU A 299 14.39 -25.48 -7.76
N GLU A 300 14.86 -26.64 -8.20
CA GLU A 300 14.26 -27.93 -7.95
C GLU A 300 13.98 -28.11 -6.48
N HIS A 301 12.80 -28.67 -6.21
CA HIS A 301 12.28 -29.17 -4.97
C HIS A 301 13.28 -29.28 -3.82
N ILE A 302 13.05 -28.54 -2.78
CA ILE A 302 13.52 -28.93 -1.45
C ILE A 302 12.61 -30.10 -1.03
N ASP A 303 13.13 -31.31 -1.19
CA ASP A 303 12.52 -32.50 -0.63
C ASP A 303 12.44 -32.34 0.89
N TRP A 304 11.23 -32.34 1.38
CA TRP A 304 10.93 -32.44 2.80
C TRP A 304 10.75 -33.94 3.12
N ASP A 305 11.86 -34.67 3.30
CA ASP A 305 11.87 -35.94 4.01
C ASP A 305 12.17 -35.72 5.50
#